data_26f2a7ae87cc5ec8fc6ea705649cadc6
#
_entry.id   26f2a7ae87cc5ec8fc6ea705649cadc6
#
_cell.length_a   1.000
_cell.length_b   1.000
_cell.length_c   1.000
_cell.angle_alpha   90.00
_cell.angle_beta   90.00
_cell.angle_gamma   90.00
#
_symmetry.space_group_name_H-M   'P 1'
#
loop_
_entity.id
_entity.type
_entity.pdbx_description
1 polymer ?
#
loop_
_entity_poly.entity_id
_entity_poly.type
_entity_poly.pdbx_seq_one_letter_code
_entity_poly.pdbx_strand_id
1 'polypeptide(L)'
;MKFFLQSCFILLFLVGNINSQAQNRKVLVEHFTNTKCPICKSNNPAFYTRYNKYKENAIHISIHPSVPYNSCALYLANVPGNSARQNNYDLFGTPTAYLDGKSGGSNLPSEAEYMNAISKPANYELKFIDPNPSQVRMEIKTLNSLPSGASIKLYVALTEKDLKYNAPNGEQHHYDVFRKFLDESNDGIQISFPAGANAGDVISYSFGQIDYPVSNYNDYNLISFLQSNTSTEILQAEITAIGPGASISHVNFNNIKLNSYPNPVVSTLNIDWQNDNFKPQSIEIFNENGQLVNKTPVRIVKNKTTIQIDQLSQGLYLFKLIGDNNSFGYGKFIVK
;
A
#
# COMPACT_ATOMS: atom_id res chain seq x y z
N MET A 1 -57.44 47.95 8.38
CA MET A 1 -56.46 47.66 7.31
C MET A 1 -55.19 47.21 8.00
N LYS A 2 -55.00 45.84 8.10
CA LYS A 2 -53.86 45.26 8.81
C LYS A 2 -52.88 44.77 7.73
N PHE A 3 -51.69 45.34 7.72
CA PHE A 3 -50.56 44.89 6.88
C PHE A 3 -49.86 43.74 7.57
N PHE A 4 -49.82 42.56 6.91
CA PHE A 4 -48.98 41.41 7.26
C PHE A 4 -47.63 41.61 6.60
N LEU A 5 -46.56 41.78 7.41
CA LEU A 5 -45.21 41.69 6.94
C LEU A 5 -44.80 40.20 6.90
N GLN A 6 -44.61 39.66 5.69
CA GLN A 6 -44.03 38.33 5.47
C GLN A 6 -42.51 38.47 5.50
N SER A 7 -41.89 37.97 6.59
CA SER A 7 -40.43 37.89 6.72
C SER A 7 -39.90 36.69 5.94
N CYS A 8 -39.22 36.97 4.85
CA CYS A 8 -38.57 35.94 4.02
C CYS A 8 -37.20 35.60 4.65
N PHE A 9 -37.10 34.42 5.31
CA PHE A 9 -35.85 33.88 5.83
C PHE A 9 -35.08 33.29 4.67
N ILE A 10 -34.05 33.99 4.18
CA ILE A 10 -33.08 33.43 3.21
C ILE A 10 -32.10 32.57 3.99
N LEU A 11 -32.25 31.25 3.86
CA LEU A 11 -31.31 30.28 4.40
C LEU A 11 -30.07 30.26 3.49
N LEU A 12 -29.01 30.90 3.89
CA LEU A 12 -27.72 30.92 3.20
C LEU A 12 -27.04 29.56 3.44
N PHE A 13 -27.15 28.64 2.48
CA PHE A 13 -26.34 27.41 2.48
C PHE A 13 -24.87 27.80 2.23
N LEU A 14 -24.07 27.84 3.29
CA LEU A 14 -22.61 27.81 3.19
C LEU A 14 -22.20 26.45 2.63
N VAL A 15 -22.05 26.37 1.32
CA VAL A 15 -21.35 25.26 0.68
C VAL A 15 -19.88 25.38 1.09
N GLY A 16 -19.51 24.68 2.16
CA GLY A 16 -18.11 24.52 2.52
C GLY A 16 -17.38 23.87 1.35
N ASN A 17 -16.45 24.58 0.73
CA ASN A 17 -15.50 23.98 -0.20
C ASN A 17 -14.69 22.95 0.59
N ILE A 18 -15.05 21.67 0.46
CA ILE A 18 -14.19 20.59 0.86
C ILE A 18 -13.04 20.63 -0.14
N ASN A 19 -11.94 21.30 0.24
CA ASN A 19 -10.67 21.17 -0.46
C ASN A 19 -10.25 19.71 -0.31
N SER A 20 -10.69 18.85 -1.23
CA SER A 20 -10.03 17.56 -1.47
C SER A 20 -8.61 17.92 -1.90
N GLN A 21 -7.64 17.79 -1.00
CA GLN A 21 -6.25 17.84 -1.41
C GLN A 21 -6.07 16.66 -2.36
N ALA A 22 -5.99 16.96 -3.64
CA ALA A 22 -5.61 15.97 -4.64
C ALA A 22 -4.25 15.41 -4.22
N GLN A 23 -4.15 14.08 -4.11
CA GLN A 23 -2.87 13.44 -3.84
C GLN A 23 -1.88 13.91 -4.91
N ASN A 24 -0.70 14.36 -4.48
CA ASN A 24 0.35 14.73 -5.40
C ASN A 24 0.75 13.50 -6.24
N ARG A 25 0.94 13.71 -7.54
CA ARG A 25 1.45 12.66 -8.41
C ARG A 25 2.85 12.26 -7.95
N LYS A 26 3.06 10.97 -7.75
CA LYS A 26 4.38 10.39 -7.62
C LYS A 26 4.76 9.74 -8.95
N VAL A 27 5.94 10.06 -9.43
CA VAL A 27 6.46 9.53 -10.70
C VAL A 27 7.34 8.32 -10.45
N LEU A 28 7.36 7.37 -11.38
CA LEU A 28 8.24 6.20 -11.32
C LEU A 28 9.49 6.42 -12.19
N VAL A 29 10.64 6.10 -11.62
CA VAL A 29 11.93 6.06 -12.31
C VAL A 29 12.39 4.62 -12.40
N GLU A 30 12.25 3.99 -13.53
CA GLU A 30 12.79 2.67 -13.82
C GLU A 30 14.20 2.81 -14.37
N HIS A 31 15.18 2.48 -13.55
CA HIS A 31 16.59 2.58 -13.86
C HIS A 31 17.15 1.21 -14.24
N PHE A 32 17.39 1.01 -15.51
CA PHE A 32 18.02 -0.19 -16.05
C PHE A 32 19.53 -0.07 -15.97
N THR A 33 20.12 -0.90 -15.12
CA THR A 33 21.55 -0.94 -14.82
C THR A 33 22.06 -2.38 -14.81
N ASN A 34 23.38 -2.60 -14.83
CA ASN A 34 23.92 -3.96 -14.84
C ASN A 34 25.24 -4.01 -14.08
N THR A 35 25.38 -4.97 -13.16
CA THR A 35 26.52 -5.10 -12.25
C THR A 35 27.85 -5.46 -12.94
N LYS A 36 27.82 -5.76 -14.23
CA LYS A 36 29.01 -6.00 -15.07
C LYS A 36 29.33 -4.84 -16.01
N CYS A 37 28.45 -3.80 -16.04
CA CYS A 37 28.56 -2.69 -16.97
C CYS A 37 29.46 -1.59 -16.41
N PRO A 38 30.64 -1.30 -16.99
CA PRO A 38 31.53 -0.23 -16.52
C PRO A 38 30.91 1.16 -16.71
N ILE A 39 30.13 1.36 -17.80
CA ILE A 39 29.45 2.62 -18.08
C ILE A 39 28.35 2.88 -17.02
N CYS A 40 27.66 1.83 -16.57
CA CYS A 40 26.69 1.95 -15.47
C CYS A 40 27.37 2.49 -14.22
N LYS A 41 28.49 1.89 -13.79
CA LYS A 41 29.25 2.37 -12.64
C LYS A 41 29.64 3.85 -12.77
N SER A 42 30.07 4.30 -13.93
CA SER A 42 30.50 5.69 -14.12
C SER A 42 29.32 6.68 -14.12
N ASN A 43 28.12 6.28 -14.55
CA ASN A 43 26.94 7.13 -14.68
C ASN A 43 26.03 7.12 -13.43
N ASN A 44 25.99 6.02 -12.70
CA ASN A 44 25.11 5.86 -11.54
C ASN A 44 25.28 6.94 -10.46
N PRO A 45 26.50 7.42 -10.10
CA PRO A 45 26.64 8.51 -9.13
C PRO A 45 25.93 9.80 -9.56
N ALA A 46 26.02 10.17 -10.83
CA ALA A 46 25.35 11.36 -11.36
C ALA A 46 23.83 11.17 -11.41
N PHE A 47 23.37 9.96 -11.73
CA PHE A 47 21.97 9.58 -11.66
C PHE A 47 21.41 9.76 -10.24
N TYR A 48 22.01 9.12 -9.24
CA TYR A 48 21.54 9.22 -7.85
C TYR A 48 21.60 10.63 -7.29
N THR A 49 22.64 11.41 -7.65
CA THR A 49 22.73 12.83 -7.27
C THR A 49 21.53 13.62 -7.77
N ARG A 50 21.09 13.38 -9.00
CA ARG A 50 19.92 14.05 -9.59
C ARG A 50 18.62 13.51 -9.01
N TYR A 51 18.44 12.19 -8.97
CA TYR A 51 17.26 11.54 -8.40
C TYR A 51 16.98 12.03 -6.97
N ASN A 52 18.00 12.10 -6.14
CA ASN A 52 17.88 12.52 -4.73
C ASN A 52 17.28 13.92 -4.53
N LYS A 53 17.35 14.80 -5.54
CA LYS A 53 16.68 16.11 -5.50
C LYS A 53 15.15 15.98 -5.58
N TYR A 54 14.65 14.89 -6.13
CA TYR A 54 13.22 14.67 -6.42
C TYR A 54 12.60 13.50 -5.68
N LYS A 55 13.34 12.81 -4.80
CA LYS A 55 12.93 11.58 -4.12
C LYS A 55 11.62 11.67 -3.32
N GLU A 56 11.19 12.88 -2.95
CA GLU A 56 9.91 13.08 -2.24
C GLU A 56 8.70 12.83 -3.16
N ASN A 57 8.88 13.07 -4.48
CA ASN A 57 7.84 12.92 -5.48
C ASN A 57 8.21 11.92 -6.60
N ALA A 58 9.39 11.33 -6.54
CA ALA A 58 9.88 10.34 -7.49
C ALA A 58 10.26 9.06 -6.77
N ILE A 59 9.79 7.93 -7.27
CA ILE A 59 10.06 6.59 -6.74
C ILE A 59 11.02 5.91 -7.69
N HIS A 60 12.10 5.36 -7.17
CA HIS A 60 13.13 4.67 -7.95
C HIS A 60 13.00 3.15 -7.82
N ILE A 61 13.24 2.46 -8.93
CA ILE A 61 13.40 1.01 -8.98
C ILE A 61 14.56 0.68 -9.93
N SER A 62 15.56 -0.07 -9.45
CA SER A 62 16.64 -0.54 -10.30
C SER A 62 16.36 -1.94 -10.84
N ILE A 63 16.38 -2.07 -12.17
CA ILE A 63 16.09 -3.30 -12.89
C ILE A 63 17.38 -3.74 -13.60
N HIS A 64 17.66 -5.04 -13.54
CA HIS A 64 18.89 -5.59 -14.08
C HIS A 64 18.59 -6.47 -15.30
N PRO A 65 18.62 -5.92 -16.54
CA PRO A 65 18.29 -6.67 -17.75
C PRO A 65 19.42 -7.64 -18.16
N SER A 66 19.10 -8.54 -19.10
CA SER A 66 20.07 -9.45 -19.70
C SER A 66 21.12 -8.73 -20.57
N VAL A 67 20.83 -7.50 -21.00
CA VAL A 67 21.71 -6.72 -21.87
C VAL A 67 22.52 -5.70 -21.07
N PRO A 68 23.77 -5.43 -21.45
CA PRO A 68 24.59 -6.15 -22.42
C PRO A 68 25.21 -7.43 -21.85
N TYR A 69 25.03 -7.74 -20.56
CA TYR A 69 25.65 -8.87 -19.86
C TYR A 69 24.61 -9.78 -19.18
N ASN A 70 24.22 -10.85 -19.84
CA ASN A 70 23.23 -11.81 -19.35
C ASN A 70 23.71 -12.64 -18.14
N SER A 71 24.98 -12.62 -17.82
CA SER A 71 25.57 -13.23 -16.62
C SER A 71 25.65 -12.31 -15.40
N CYS A 72 24.91 -11.18 -15.42
CA CYS A 72 24.71 -10.30 -14.28
C CYS A 72 24.00 -11.05 -13.15
N ALA A 73 24.58 -11.09 -11.94
CA ALA A 73 24.03 -11.82 -10.82
C ALA A 73 22.61 -11.34 -10.42
N LEU A 74 22.36 -10.04 -10.51
CA LEU A 74 21.05 -9.47 -10.18
C LEU A 74 20.00 -9.73 -11.26
N TYR A 75 20.40 -9.90 -12.54
CA TYR A 75 19.53 -10.42 -13.58
C TYR A 75 19.14 -11.88 -13.29
N LEU A 76 20.16 -12.72 -12.99
CA LEU A 76 19.95 -14.14 -12.74
C LEU A 76 19.14 -14.42 -11.46
N ALA A 77 19.11 -13.50 -10.52
CA ALA A 77 18.31 -13.62 -9.30
C ALA A 77 16.79 -13.62 -9.57
N ASN A 78 16.34 -13.01 -10.66
CA ASN A 78 14.96 -13.09 -11.16
C ASN A 78 14.90 -12.83 -12.66
N VAL A 79 15.22 -13.86 -13.45
CA VAL A 79 15.21 -13.79 -14.91
C VAL A 79 13.82 -13.42 -15.46
N PRO A 80 12.70 -14.06 -15.03
CA PRO A 80 11.39 -13.73 -15.59
C PRO A 80 11.00 -12.28 -15.40
N GLY A 81 11.09 -11.74 -14.18
CA GLY A 81 10.67 -10.38 -13.86
C GLY A 81 11.54 -9.31 -14.52
N ASN A 82 12.87 -9.48 -14.50
CA ASN A 82 13.80 -8.56 -15.16
C ASN A 82 13.59 -8.56 -16.69
N SER A 83 13.38 -9.75 -17.28
CA SER A 83 13.12 -9.88 -18.73
C SER A 83 11.76 -9.27 -19.11
N ALA A 84 10.72 -9.44 -18.30
CA ALA A 84 9.42 -8.83 -18.56
C ALA A 84 9.53 -7.31 -18.68
N ARG A 85 10.23 -6.65 -17.74
CA ARG A 85 10.44 -5.18 -17.81
C ARG A 85 11.37 -4.77 -18.94
N GLN A 86 12.43 -5.55 -19.24
CA GLN A 86 13.28 -5.33 -20.40
C GLN A 86 12.48 -5.34 -21.70
N ASN A 87 11.61 -6.34 -21.87
CA ASN A 87 10.79 -6.52 -23.07
C ASN A 87 9.70 -5.45 -23.19
N ASN A 88 9.13 -5.00 -22.06
CA ASN A 88 8.12 -3.92 -22.05
C ASN A 88 8.63 -2.61 -22.69
N TYR A 89 9.95 -2.42 -22.70
CA TYR A 89 10.59 -1.22 -23.25
C TYR A 89 11.43 -1.48 -24.50
N ASP A 90 11.45 -2.69 -25.02
CA ASP A 90 12.37 -3.10 -26.10
C ASP A 90 13.80 -2.63 -25.82
N LEU A 91 14.27 -2.86 -24.58
CA LEU A 91 15.54 -2.32 -24.11
C LEU A 91 16.73 -3.02 -24.73
N PHE A 92 17.66 -2.27 -25.33
CA PHE A 92 18.85 -2.78 -26.01
C PHE A 92 20.15 -2.65 -25.21
N GLY A 93 20.18 -1.86 -24.12
CA GLY A 93 21.41 -1.63 -23.37
C GLY A 93 21.22 -0.90 -22.05
N THR A 94 22.30 -0.86 -21.28
CA THR A 94 22.39 -0.16 -19.98
C THR A 94 23.60 0.78 -19.97
N PRO A 95 23.61 1.88 -19.19
CA PRO A 95 22.50 2.36 -18.37
C PRO A 95 21.41 3.04 -19.20
N THR A 96 20.15 2.86 -18.83
CA THR A 96 19.00 3.56 -19.42
C THR A 96 17.99 3.83 -18.30
N ALA A 97 17.36 5.01 -18.30
CA ALA A 97 16.31 5.31 -17.32
C ALA A 97 15.03 5.77 -18.03
N TYR A 98 13.90 5.27 -17.53
CA TYR A 98 12.57 5.67 -17.97
C TYR A 98 11.89 6.42 -16.84
N LEU A 99 11.44 7.64 -17.12
CA LEU A 99 10.65 8.46 -16.22
C LEU A 99 9.19 8.36 -16.65
N ASP A 100 8.33 7.79 -15.80
CA ASP A 100 6.93 7.48 -16.11
C ASP A 100 6.74 6.74 -17.45
N GLY A 101 7.61 5.77 -17.73
CA GLY A 101 7.54 4.97 -18.94
C GLY A 101 8.06 5.67 -20.20
N LYS A 102 8.59 6.90 -20.10
CA LYS A 102 9.21 7.63 -21.19
C LYS A 102 10.72 7.55 -21.07
N SER A 103 11.37 7.11 -22.14
CA SER A 103 12.83 7.05 -22.20
C SER A 103 13.44 8.44 -22.24
N GLY A 104 14.41 8.70 -21.38
CA GLY A 104 15.38 9.80 -21.53
C GLY A 104 16.48 9.50 -22.56
N GLY A 105 16.36 8.40 -23.30
CA GLY A 105 17.41 7.88 -24.19
C GLY A 105 18.59 7.32 -23.39
N SER A 106 19.79 7.40 -23.96
CA SER A 106 21.05 7.09 -23.26
C SER A 106 21.40 8.11 -22.18
N ASN A 107 20.64 9.20 -22.10
CA ASN A 107 20.78 10.25 -21.10
C ASN A 107 19.84 9.97 -19.95
N LEU A 108 20.34 10.14 -18.73
CA LEU A 108 19.55 10.12 -17.53
C LEU A 108 18.52 11.24 -17.56
N PRO A 109 17.30 11.07 -16.99
CA PRO A 109 16.27 12.11 -16.99
C PRO A 109 16.82 13.44 -16.47
N SER A 110 16.57 14.52 -17.21
CA SER A 110 16.95 15.88 -16.83
C SER A 110 16.09 16.43 -15.71
N GLU A 111 16.55 17.49 -15.04
CA GLU A 111 15.75 18.16 -14.00
C GLU A 111 14.41 18.68 -14.56
N ALA A 112 14.40 19.19 -15.81
CA ALA A 112 13.18 19.66 -16.46
C ALA A 112 12.17 18.53 -16.72
N GLU A 113 12.65 17.32 -17.05
CA GLU A 113 11.78 16.15 -17.22
C GLU A 113 11.16 15.71 -15.89
N TYR A 114 11.93 15.69 -14.77
CA TYR A 114 11.38 15.44 -13.44
C TYR A 114 10.30 16.46 -13.07
N MET A 115 10.59 17.75 -13.20
CA MET A 115 9.64 18.82 -12.87
C MET A 115 8.37 18.72 -13.71
N ASN A 116 8.50 18.47 -15.02
CA ASN A 116 7.36 18.29 -15.92
C ASN A 116 6.52 17.06 -15.55
N ALA A 117 7.14 15.93 -15.22
CA ALA A 117 6.43 14.72 -14.85
C ALA A 117 5.66 14.89 -13.51
N ILE A 118 6.30 15.49 -12.49
CA ILE A 118 5.73 15.71 -11.16
C ILE A 118 4.58 16.74 -11.20
N SER A 119 4.65 17.74 -12.08
CA SER A 119 3.62 18.79 -12.20
C SER A 119 2.30 18.33 -12.84
N LYS A 120 2.28 17.13 -13.43
CA LYS A 120 1.04 16.60 -14.00
C LYS A 120 0.03 16.24 -12.91
N PRO A 121 -1.28 16.42 -13.16
CA PRO A 121 -2.31 16.01 -12.21
C PRO A 121 -2.32 14.49 -12.06
N ALA A 122 -2.60 14.02 -10.84
CA ALA A 122 -2.87 12.62 -10.57
C ALA A 122 -4.30 12.27 -11.01
N ASN A 123 -4.46 11.20 -11.80
CA ASN A 123 -5.77 10.67 -12.18
C ASN A 123 -6.23 9.53 -11.26
N TYR A 124 -5.30 8.99 -10.48
CA TYR A 124 -5.50 7.89 -9.55
C TYR A 124 -4.80 8.17 -8.24
N GLU A 125 -5.39 7.68 -7.15
CA GLU A 125 -4.76 7.53 -5.85
C GLU A 125 -4.46 6.05 -5.63
N LEU A 126 -3.21 5.75 -5.24
CA LEU A 126 -2.79 4.41 -4.84
C LEU A 126 -2.56 4.40 -3.34
N LYS A 127 -3.04 3.36 -2.68
CA LYS A 127 -2.86 3.20 -1.24
C LYS A 127 -2.61 1.75 -0.88
N PHE A 128 -1.51 1.49 -0.18
CA PHE A 128 -1.29 0.22 0.50
C PHE A 128 -2.12 0.18 1.79
N ILE A 129 -2.81 -0.93 2.03
CA ILE A 129 -3.61 -1.15 3.23
C ILE A 129 -2.92 -2.20 4.08
N ASP A 130 -2.37 -1.78 5.20
CA ASP A 130 -1.69 -2.63 6.20
C ASP A 130 -0.73 -3.67 5.58
N PRO A 131 0.22 -3.24 4.72
CA PRO A 131 1.11 -4.15 4.01
C PRO A 131 2.03 -4.88 4.99
N ASN A 132 1.99 -6.18 4.97
CA ASN A 132 2.81 -7.05 5.80
C ASN A 132 3.21 -8.32 5.01
N PRO A 133 4.18 -9.13 5.51
CA PRO A 133 4.66 -10.31 4.78
C PRO A 133 3.59 -11.35 4.45
N SER A 134 2.55 -11.44 5.25
CA SER A 134 1.48 -12.44 5.06
C SER A 134 0.39 -11.99 4.11
N GLN A 135 0.25 -10.67 3.91
CA GLN A 135 -0.76 -10.11 3.03
C GLN A 135 -0.40 -8.69 2.57
N VAL A 136 -0.52 -8.45 1.28
CA VAL A 136 -0.42 -7.12 0.68
C VAL A 136 -1.75 -6.77 0.04
N ARG A 137 -2.34 -5.66 0.46
CA ARG A 137 -3.58 -5.12 -0.13
C ARG A 137 -3.32 -3.74 -0.72
N MET A 138 -3.92 -3.50 -1.87
CA MET A 138 -3.89 -2.22 -2.57
C MET A 138 -5.30 -1.70 -2.79
N GLU A 139 -5.49 -0.41 -2.60
CA GLU A 139 -6.66 0.34 -3.07
C GLU A 139 -6.23 1.29 -4.18
N ILE A 140 -7.06 1.32 -5.23
CA ILE A 140 -6.94 2.22 -6.35
C ILE A 140 -8.22 3.05 -6.38
N LYS A 141 -8.09 4.35 -6.17
CA LYS A 141 -9.21 5.28 -6.26
C LYS A 141 -9.06 6.11 -7.53
N THR A 142 -10.13 6.20 -8.30
CA THR A 142 -10.20 7.11 -9.45
C THR A 142 -10.42 8.54 -8.96
N LEU A 143 -9.60 9.47 -9.39
CA LEU A 143 -9.74 10.90 -9.05
C LEU A 143 -10.57 11.66 -10.09
N ASN A 144 -10.67 11.10 -11.31
CA ASN A 144 -11.48 11.60 -12.41
C ASN A 144 -12.35 10.49 -12.98
N SER A 145 -13.44 10.85 -13.67
CA SER A 145 -14.26 9.87 -14.37
C SER A 145 -13.47 9.24 -15.52
N LEU A 146 -13.65 7.93 -15.70
CA LEU A 146 -13.05 7.14 -16.76
C LEU A 146 -14.12 6.74 -17.79
N PRO A 147 -13.78 6.75 -19.08
CA PRO A 147 -14.71 6.29 -20.12
C PRO A 147 -14.97 4.78 -20.04
N SER A 148 -16.07 4.36 -20.62
CA SER A 148 -16.38 2.94 -20.80
C SER A 148 -15.27 2.26 -21.61
N GLY A 149 -14.85 1.06 -21.16
CA GLY A 149 -13.77 0.29 -21.77
C GLY A 149 -12.36 0.72 -21.37
N ALA A 150 -12.21 1.70 -20.46
CA ALA A 150 -10.89 2.04 -19.91
C ALA A 150 -10.23 0.81 -19.26
N SER A 151 -8.93 0.69 -19.41
CA SER A 151 -8.14 -0.44 -18.90
C SER A 151 -6.73 0.01 -18.54
N ILE A 152 -6.23 -0.49 -17.42
CA ILE A 152 -4.90 -0.21 -16.88
C ILE A 152 -4.28 -1.49 -16.32
N LYS A 153 -2.98 -1.50 -16.11
CA LYS A 153 -2.28 -2.58 -15.42
C LYS A 153 -1.77 -2.12 -14.06
N LEU A 154 -2.03 -2.91 -13.01
CA LEU A 154 -1.46 -2.73 -11.68
C LEU A 154 -0.24 -3.63 -11.50
N TYR A 155 0.87 -3.04 -11.14
CA TYR A 155 2.07 -3.74 -10.71
C TYR A 155 2.33 -3.48 -9.23
N VAL A 156 2.81 -4.51 -8.52
CA VAL A 156 3.36 -4.38 -7.17
C VAL A 156 4.69 -5.11 -7.12
N ALA A 157 5.76 -4.37 -6.92
CA ALA A 157 7.13 -4.87 -6.89
C ALA A 157 7.67 -4.93 -5.46
N LEU A 158 8.36 -6.01 -5.12
CA LEU A 158 9.25 -6.09 -3.97
C LEU A 158 10.61 -5.55 -4.39
N THR A 159 11.16 -4.60 -3.63
CA THR A 159 12.49 -4.03 -3.88
C THR A 159 13.34 -4.06 -2.62
N GLU A 160 14.64 -4.30 -2.77
CA GLU A 160 15.60 -4.21 -1.67
C GLU A 160 16.26 -2.83 -1.67
N LYS A 161 16.21 -2.15 -0.50
CA LYS A 161 16.58 -0.72 -0.36
C LYS A 161 18.05 -0.44 -0.66
N ASP A 162 18.95 -1.23 -0.09
CA ASP A 162 20.42 -1.11 -0.23
C ASP A 162 21.06 -2.49 -0.16
N LEU A 163 21.19 -3.12 -1.31
CA LEU A 163 21.90 -4.39 -1.43
C LEU A 163 23.42 -4.14 -1.41
N LYS A 164 24.09 -4.68 -0.42
CA LYS A 164 25.56 -4.70 -0.35
C LYS A 164 26.10 -5.90 -1.13
N TYR A 165 26.63 -5.63 -2.29
CA TYR A 165 27.19 -6.64 -3.19
C TYR A 165 28.41 -6.07 -3.93
N ASN A 166 29.56 -6.70 -3.75
CA ASN A 166 30.78 -6.34 -4.48
C ASN A 166 30.67 -6.78 -5.94
N ALA A 167 30.15 -5.91 -6.76
CA ALA A 167 29.87 -6.21 -8.17
C ALA A 167 31.14 -6.26 -9.01
N PRO A 168 31.16 -7.05 -10.11
CA PRO A 168 32.31 -7.13 -11.03
C PRO A 168 32.74 -5.80 -11.66
N ASN A 169 31.81 -4.85 -11.82
CA ASN A 169 32.11 -3.49 -12.27
C ASN A 169 32.68 -2.60 -11.18
N GLY A 170 32.73 -3.08 -9.92
CA GLY A 170 33.30 -2.40 -8.75
C GLY A 170 32.31 -1.52 -7.99
N GLU A 171 31.00 -1.59 -8.25
CA GLU A 171 29.96 -1.04 -7.36
C GLU A 171 29.81 -1.92 -6.13
N GLN A 172 29.53 -1.32 -4.96
CA GLN A 172 29.37 -2.02 -3.69
C GLN A 172 27.96 -1.90 -3.10
N HIS A 173 27.21 -0.88 -3.54
CA HIS A 173 25.85 -0.60 -3.13
C HIS A 173 24.94 -0.54 -4.32
N HIS A 174 23.80 -1.20 -4.21
CA HIS A 174 22.78 -1.26 -5.25
C HIS A 174 21.44 -0.89 -4.62
N TYR A 175 20.89 0.25 -5.01
CA TYR A 175 19.70 0.81 -4.35
C TYR A 175 18.40 0.41 -5.06
N ASP A 176 17.35 0.19 -4.27
CA ASP A 176 15.98 -0.13 -4.70
C ASP A 176 15.95 -1.26 -5.74
N VAL A 177 16.72 -2.32 -5.47
CA VAL A 177 16.92 -3.45 -6.37
C VAL A 177 15.62 -4.22 -6.52
N PHE A 178 15.10 -4.31 -7.74
CA PHE A 178 13.94 -5.12 -8.07
C PHE A 178 14.19 -6.60 -7.73
N ARG A 179 13.29 -7.20 -6.95
CA ARG A 179 13.37 -8.60 -6.56
C ARG A 179 12.34 -9.47 -7.23
N LYS A 180 11.06 -9.06 -7.19
CA LYS A 180 9.98 -9.73 -7.92
C LYS A 180 8.75 -8.83 -8.00
N PHE A 181 7.84 -9.11 -8.92
CA PHE A 181 6.45 -8.69 -8.83
C PHE A 181 5.66 -9.64 -7.93
N LEU A 182 4.62 -9.15 -7.29
CA LEU A 182 3.75 -9.99 -6.47
C LEU A 182 2.73 -10.75 -7.33
N ASP A 183 2.48 -10.31 -8.56
CA ASP A 183 1.77 -11.10 -9.55
C ASP A 183 2.72 -12.12 -10.21
N GLU A 184 2.28 -13.37 -10.31
CA GLU A 184 3.12 -14.47 -10.84
C GLU A 184 3.40 -14.34 -12.35
N SER A 185 2.54 -13.60 -13.06
CA SER A 185 2.68 -13.43 -14.52
C SER A 185 3.83 -12.51 -14.91
N ASN A 186 4.28 -11.63 -14.02
CA ASN A 186 5.21 -10.52 -14.28
C ASN A 186 4.74 -9.51 -15.33
N ASP A 187 3.47 -9.58 -15.76
CA ASP A 187 2.86 -8.70 -16.77
C ASP A 187 1.86 -7.69 -16.17
N GLY A 188 1.75 -7.68 -14.85
CA GLY A 188 0.82 -6.86 -14.10
C GLY A 188 -0.62 -7.38 -14.14
N ILE A 189 -1.42 -6.97 -13.17
CA ILE A 189 -2.83 -7.31 -13.08
C ILE A 189 -3.63 -6.36 -13.94
N GLN A 190 -4.34 -6.89 -14.93
CA GLN A 190 -5.22 -6.07 -15.75
C GLN A 190 -6.48 -5.67 -14.99
N ILE A 191 -6.75 -4.37 -14.93
CA ILE A 191 -7.93 -3.77 -14.36
C ILE A 191 -8.74 -3.16 -15.51
N SER A 192 -9.97 -3.61 -15.64
CA SER A 192 -10.89 -3.15 -16.69
C SER A 192 -12.06 -2.40 -16.10
N PHE A 193 -12.49 -1.34 -16.77
CA PHE A 193 -13.66 -0.54 -16.44
C PHE A 193 -14.70 -0.64 -17.57
N PRO A 194 -15.46 -1.75 -17.69
CA PRO A 194 -16.35 -1.98 -18.82
C PRO A 194 -17.43 -0.90 -18.97
N ALA A 195 -17.97 -0.42 -17.85
CA ALA A 195 -18.96 0.67 -17.81
C ALA A 195 -18.34 2.06 -17.59
N GLY A 196 -17.00 2.15 -17.57
CA GLY A 196 -16.28 3.34 -17.08
C GLY A 196 -16.18 3.34 -15.56
N ALA A 197 -15.77 4.46 -14.99
CA ALA A 197 -15.74 4.70 -13.54
C ALA A 197 -16.05 6.17 -13.24
N ASN A 198 -16.61 6.44 -12.07
CA ASN A 198 -16.80 7.80 -11.58
C ASN A 198 -15.61 8.25 -10.73
N ALA A 199 -15.43 9.56 -10.64
CA ALA A 199 -14.49 10.10 -9.67
C ALA A 199 -14.88 9.66 -8.24
N GLY A 200 -13.92 9.09 -7.51
CA GLY A 200 -14.12 8.57 -6.16
C GLY A 200 -14.37 7.05 -6.08
N ASP A 201 -14.59 6.37 -7.20
CA ASP A 201 -14.72 4.90 -7.20
C ASP A 201 -13.42 4.24 -6.74
N VAL A 202 -13.54 3.19 -5.92
CA VAL A 202 -12.41 2.47 -5.33
C VAL A 202 -12.44 1.01 -5.73
N ILE A 203 -11.31 0.51 -6.20
CA ILE A 203 -11.07 -0.91 -6.48
C ILE A 203 -9.99 -1.42 -5.53
N SER A 204 -10.22 -2.58 -4.92
CA SER A 204 -9.26 -3.22 -4.02
C SER A 204 -8.70 -4.50 -4.62
N TYR A 205 -7.40 -4.71 -4.44
CA TYR A 205 -6.70 -5.93 -4.79
C TYR A 205 -5.98 -6.49 -3.58
N SER A 206 -6.00 -7.82 -3.45
CA SER A 206 -5.26 -8.54 -2.43
C SER A 206 -4.27 -9.49 -3.08
N PHE A 207 -3.02 -9.34 -2.71
CA PHE A 207 -1.96 -10.29 -2.97
C PHE A 207 -1.84 -11.20 -1.74
N GLY A 208 -1.46 -12.42 -1.91
CA GLY A 208 -1.20 -13.33 -0.80
C GLY A 208 0.06 -12.98 -0.01
N GLN A 209 0.66 -14.00 0.58
CA GLN A 209 1.95 -13.91 1.24
C GLN A 209 3.04 -13.48 0.25
N ILE A 210 3.99 -12.67 0.73
CA ILE A 210 5.20 -12.34 -0.04
C ILE A 210 6.07 -13.61 -0.10
N ASP A 211 5.98 -14.33 -1.19
CA ASP A 211 6.81 -15.52 -1.45
C ASP A 211 8.17 -15.09 -1.99
N TYR A 212 9.06 -14.69 -1.10
CA TYR A 212 10.45 -14.35 -1.38
C TYR A 212 11.30 -14.57 -0.12
N PRO A 213 12.50 -15.16 -0.23
CA PRO A 213 13.36 -15.44 0.91
C PRO A 213 13.96 -14.13 1.46
N VAL A 214 13.27 -13.52 2.41
CA VAL A 214 13.69 -12.28 3.06
C VAL A 214 14.16 -12.60 4.47
N SER A 215 15.38 -12.20 4.80
CA SER A 215 15.92 -12.33 6.16
C SER A 215 15.40 -11.25 7.10
N ASN A 216 15.16 -10.05 6.56
CA ASN A 216 14.65 -8.90 7.31
C ASN A 216 13.80 -8.00 6.40
N TYR A 217 12.49 -7.95 6.60
CA TYR A 217 11.58 -7.14 5.80
C TYR A 217 11.84 -5.62 5.91
N ASN A 218 12.53 -5.17 6.98
CA ASN A 218 12.91 -3.76 7.09
C ASN A 218 13.88 -3.28 6.00
N ASP A 219 14.58 -4.21 5.34
CA ASP A 219 15.50 -3.91 4.24
C ASP A 219 14.79 -3.81 2.88
N TYR A 220 13.46 -3.98 2.87
CA TYR A 220 12.65 -4.01 1.64
C TYR A 220 11.56 -2.96 1.65
N ASN A 221 11.15 -2.56 0.44
CA ASN A 221 9.96 -1.76 0.16
C ASN A 221 9.03 -2.52 -0.80
N LEU A 222 7.76 -2.16 -0.75
CA LEU A 222 6.81 -2.43 -1.83
C LEU A 222 6.63 -1.15 -2.65
N ILE A 223 6.77 -1.28 -3.97
CA ILE A 223 6.51 -0.22 -4.93
C ILE A 223 5.32 -0.67 -5.80
N SER A 224 4.26 0.12 -5.82
CA SER A 224 3.10 -0.09 -6.68
C SER A 224 3.08 0.96 -7.76
N PHE A 225 2.65 0.59 -8.98
CA PHE A 225 2.40 1.54 -10.03
C PHE A 225 1.30 1.09 -10.98
N LEU A 226 0.62 2.07 -11.57
CA LEU A 226 -0.36 1.86 -12.64
C LEU A 226 0.28 2.20 -13.97
N GLN A 227 0.20 1.29 -14.92
CA GLN A 227 0.66 1.47 -16.29
C GLN A 227 -0.52 1.46 -17.25
N SER A 228 -0.46 2.30 -18.27
CA SER A 228 -1.41 2.25 -19.40
C SER A 228 -1.40 0.86 -20.04
N ASN A 229 -2.56 0.34 -20.39
CA ASN A 229 -2.65 -0.94 -21.11
C ASN A 229 -2.29 -0.83 -22.61
N THR A 230 -2.22 0.39 -23.13
CA THR A 230 -1.97 0.67 -24.55
C THR A 230 -0.64 1.34 -24.85
N SER A 231 0.13 1.66 -23.79
CA SER A 231 1.43 2.31 -23.90
C SER A 231 2.31 1.98 -22.68
N THR A 232 3.56 2.42 -22.70
CA THR A 232 4.48 2.28 -21.58
C THR A 232 4.24 3.32 -20.47
N GLU A 233 3.30 4.27 -20.64
CA GLU A 233 3.10 5.38 -19.69
C GLU A 233 2.69 4.88 -18.30
N ILE A 234 3.42 5.34 -17.27
CA ILE A 234 3.05 5.15 -15.87
C ILE A 234 2.13 6.30 -15.45
N LEU A 235 1.00 5.96 -14.89
CA LEU A 235 -0.07 6.89 -14.57
C LEU A 235 -0.01 7.39 -13.13
N GLN A 236 0.46 6.57 -12.20
CA GLN A 236 0.67 6.86 -10.79
C GLN A 236 1.59 5.80 -10.19
N ALA A 237 2.35 6.16 -9.14
CA ALA A 237 3.13 5.22 -8.35
C ALA A 237 2.99 5.51 -6.84
N GLU A 238 3.24 4.50 -6.02
CA GLU A 238 3.27 4.60 -4.56
C GLU A 238 4.33 3.65 -3.98
N ILE A 239 4.94 4.03 -2.87
CA ILE A 239 5.95 3.25 -2.15
C ILE A 239 5.59 3.15 -0.68
N THR A 240 5.82 1.97 -0.11
CA THR A 240 5.66 1.76 1.33
C THR A 240 6.71 0.81 1.88
N ALA A 241 7.05 0.96 3.16
CA ALA A 241 7.77 -0.07 3.90
C ALA A 241 6.85 -1.27 4.15
N ILE A 242 7.43 -2.45 4.27
CA ILE A 242 6.71 -3.65 4.68
C ILE A 242 6.62 -3.60 6.20
N GLY A 243 5.38 -3.56 6.72
CA GLY A 243 5.12 -3.65 8.15
C GLY A 243 5.60 -4.98 8.71
N PRO A 244 5.82 -5.11 10.01
CA PRO A 244 6.09 -6.41 10.62
C PRO A 244 4.95 -7.34 10.25
N GLY A 245 5.28 -8.54 9.79
CA GLY A 245 4.28 -9.58 9.51
C GLY A 245 3.41 -9.80 10.74
N ALA A 246 2.23 -10.36 10.57
CA ALA A 246 1.19 -10.50 11.59
C ALA A 246 1.58 -11.30 12.86
N SER A 247 2.68 -10.96 13.49
CA SER A 247 2.73 -10.79 14.92
C SER A 247 2.02 -9.47 15.15
N ILE A 248 0.77 -9.49 15.56
CA ILE A 248 -0.07 -8.36 15.94
C ILE A 248 0.75 -7.06 15.95
N SER A 249 0.97 -6.47 14.76
CA SER A 249 1.70 -5.22 14.68
C SER A 249 0.79 -4.24 15.35
N HIS A 250 1.28 -3.63 16.40
CA HIS A 250 0.71 -2.44 16.96
C HIS A 250 0.55 -1.42 15.82
N VAL A 251 -0.54 -1.51 15.06
CA VAL A 251 -1.18 -0.29 14.68
C VAL A 251 -1.27 0.45 16.00
N ASN A 252 -0.77 1.67 16.10
CA ASN A 252 -1.07 2.54 17.22
C ASN A 252 -2.58 2.86 17.19
N PHE A 253 -3.37 1.83 17.25
CA PHE A 253 -4.64 1.89 17.88
C PHE A 253 -4.31 2.17 19.34
N ASN A 254 -4.99 3.06 19.96
CA ASN A 254 -5.04 3.15 21.41
C ASN A 254 -5.48 1.77 21.91
N ASN A 255 -4.52 0.83 21.99
CA ASN A 255 -4.76 -0.55 22.41
C ASN A 255 -5.16 -0.48 23.86
N ILE A 256 -6.46 -0.48 24.06
CA ILE A 256 -7.03 -0.47 25.39
C ILE A 256 -6.75 -1.84 25.99
N LYS A 257 -5.92 -1.85 27.03
CA LYS A 257 -5.66 -3.08 27.77
C LYS A 257 -6.94 -3.49 28.47
N LEU A 258 -7.47 -4.66 28.09
CA LEU A 258 -8.67 -5.24 28.66
C LEU A 258 -8.28 -6.40 29.58
N ASN A 259 -8.96 -6.50 30.72
CA ASN A 259 -8.96 -7.70 31.54
C ASN A 259 -10.31 -8.38 31.40
N SER A 260 -10.33 -9.70 31.23
CA SER A 260 -11.56 -10.49 31.09
C SER A 260 -11.57 -11.63 32.11
N TYR A 261 -12.64 -11.74 32.84
CA TYR A 261 -12.80 -12.76 33.91
C TYR A 261 -14.27 -13.09 34.25
N PRO A 262 -14.52 -14.30 34.78
CA PRO A 262 -13.58 -15.41 34.94
C PRO A 262 -13.15 -15.98 33.57
N ASN A 263 -12.01 -16.63 33.53
CA ASN A 263 -11.57 -17.35 32.34
C ASN A 263 -10.88 -18.66 32.80
N PRO A 264 -11.45 -19.83 32.58
CA PRO A 264 -12.68 -20.12 31.82
C PRO A 264 -13.97 -19.57 32.45
N VAL A 265 -14.95 -19.27 31.58
CA VAL A 265 -16.24 -18.69 31.94
C VAL A 265 -17.38 -19.70 31.71
N VAL A 266 -18.46 -19.59 32.49
CA VAL A 266 -19.64 -20.47 32.36
C VAL A 266 -20.84 -19.72 31.79
N SER A 267 -21.21 -18.57 32.36
CA SER A 267 -22.40 -17.82 31.94
C SER A 267 -22.13 -16.34 31.73
N THR A 268 -21.28 -15.74 32.55
CA THR A 268 -21.12 -14.29 32.60
C THR A 268 -19.67 -13.89 32.52
N LEU A 269 -19.29 -13.19 31.44
CA LEU A 269 -17.96 -12.61 31.23
C LEU A 269 -17.95 -11.16 31.69
N ASN A 270 -17.02 -10.82 32.57
CA ASN A 270 -16.72 -9.44 32.92
C ASN A 270 -15.51 -8.94 32.14
N ILE A 271 -15.57 -7.72 31.68
CA ILE A 271 -14.47 -7.07 30.96
C ILE A 271 -14.26 -5.69 31.59
N ASP A 272 -13.06 -5.40 32.06
CA ASP A 272 -12.68 -4.08 32.55
C ASP A 272 -11.46 -3.49 31.84
N TRP A 273 -11.28 -2.18 31.97
CA TRP A 273 -10.19 -1.42 31.36
C TRP A 273 -9.78 -0.24 32.24
N GLN A 274 -8.53 0.23 32.08
CA GLN A 274 -7.98 1.31 32.89
C GLN A 274 -8.05 2.70 32.22
N ASN A 275 -8.45 2.77 30.93
CA ASN A 275 -8.50 4.03 30.19
C ASN A 275 -9.87 4.69 30.34
N ASP A 276 -9.96 5.76 31.12
CA ASP A 276 -11.21 6.49 31.39
C ASP A 276 -11.79 7.18 30.14
N ASN A 277 -11.00 7.41 29.11
CA ASN A 277 -11.45 7.98 27.84
C ASN A 277 -12.01 6.94 26.86
N PHE A 278 -11.85 5.66 27.16
CA PHE A 278 -12.43 4.58 26.34
C PHE A 278 -13.88 4.35 26.71
N LYS A 279 -14.77 4.61 25.77
CA LYS A 279 -16.23 4.43 25.94
C LYS A 279 -16.73 3.41 24.93
N PRO A 280 -16.66 2.10 25.23
CA PRO A 280 -17.11 1.08 24.31
C PRO A 280 -18.63 1.13 24.11
N GLN A 281 -19.06 0.95 22.87
CA GLN A 281 -20.47 0.95 22.47
C GLN A 281 -20.98 -0.45 22.17
N SER A 282 -20.11 -1.34 21.67
CA SER A 282 -20.49 -2.70 21.32
C SER A 282 -19.34 -3.69 21.53
N ILE A 283 -19.70 -4.96 21.65
CA ILE A 283 -18.78 -6.10 21.64
C ILE A 283 -19.11 -7.00 20.46
N GLU A 284 -18.07 -7.46 19.78
CA GLU A 284 -18.12 -8.51 18.77
C GLU A 284 -17.38 -9.73 19.30
N ILE A 285 -17.99 -10.92 19.20
CA ILE A 285 -17.41 -12.19 19.65
C ILE A 285 -17.25 -13.09 18.43
N PHE A 286 -16.08 -13.71 18.32
CA PHE A 286 -15.69 -14.58 17.22
C PHE A 286 -15.31 -15.96 17.75
N ASN A 287 -15.65 -17.01 17.01
CA ASN A 287 -15.19 -18.36 17.30
C ASN A 287 -13.73 -18.57 16.87
N GLU A 288 -13.18 -19.75 17.11
CA GLU A 288 -11.79 -20.11 16.75
C GLU A 288 -11.48 -20.02 15.24
N ASN A 289 -12.50 -20.11 14.39
CA ASN A 289 -12.38 -19.95 12.94
C ASN A 289 -12.48 -18.49 12.47
N GLY A 290 -12.57 -17.52 13.40
CA GLY A 290 -12.69 -16.09 13.08
C GLY A 290 -14.09 -15.68 12.62
N GLN A 291 -15.10 -16.53 12.72
CA GLN A 291 -16.49 -16.22 12.37
C GLN A 291 -17.15 -15.43 13.51
N LEU A 292 -17.82 -14.34 13.16
CA LEU A 292 -18.61 -13.55 14.10
C LEU A 292 -19.80 -14.37 14.59
N VAL A 293 -19.87 -14.66 15.89
CA VAL A 293 -20.94 -15.45 16.51
C VAL A 293 -21.87 -14.60 17.37
N ASN A 294 -21.44 -13.43 17.80
CA ASN A 294 -22.29 -12.50 18.56
C ASN A 294 -21.82 -11.04 18.34
N LYS A 295 -22.80 -10.11 18.26
CA LYS A 295 -22.58 -8.68 18.29
C LYS A 295 -23.66 -8.02 19.14
N THR A 296 -23.26 -7.37 20.24
CA THR A 296 -24.19 -6.82 21.21
C THR A 296 -23.74 -5.44 21.67
N PRO A 297 -24.65 -4.48 21.86
CA PRO A 297 -24.35 -3.24 22.55
C PRO A 297 -23.91 -3.51 23.99
N VAL A 298 -22.97 -2.73 24.51
CA VAL A 298 -22.48 -2.89 25.88
C VAL A 298 -22.98 -1.79 26.79
N ARG A 299 -23.25 -2.15 28.03
CA ARG A 299 -23.56 -1.20 29.11
C ARG A 299 -22.33 -1.03 30.00
N ILE A 300 -21.87 0.20 30.14
CA ILE A 300 -20.68 0.54 30.93
C ILE A 300 -21.08 0.92 32.35
N VAL A 301 -20.37 0.34 33.34
CA VAL A 301 -20.44 0.77 34.74
C VAL A 301 -19.00 0.86 35.28
N LYS A 302 -18.50 2.07 35.53
CA LYS A 302 -17.14 2.31 36.07
C LYS A 302 -16.03 1.57 35.30
N ASN A 303 -15.91 1.82 34.00
CA ASN A 303 -14.90 1.17 33.14
C ASN A 303 -14.96 -0.36 33.13
N LYS A 304 -16.15 -0.89 33.27
CA LYS A 304 -16.46 -2.32 33.25
C LYS A 304 -17.73 -2.56 32.46
N THR A 305 -17.76 -3.67 31.74
CA THR A 305 -18.98 -4.23 31.16
C THR A 305 -19.12 -5.72 31.50
N THR A 306 -20.34 -6.21 31.40
CA THR A 306 -20.67 -7.61 31.70
C THR A 306 -21.49 -8.17 30.56
N ILE A 307 -21.10 -9.32 30.03
CA ILE A 307 -21.69 -9.96 28.85
C ILE A 307 -22.22 -11.34 29.27
N GLN A 308 -23.47 -11.63 28.93
CA GLN A 308 -24.05 -12.97 29.03
C GLN A 308 -23.56 -13.80 27.82
N ILE A 309 -23.08 -15.01 28.11
CA ILE A 309 -22.51 -15.90 27.11
C ILE A 309 -23.16 -17.29 27.11
N ASP A 310 -24.29 -17.44 27.77
CA ASP A 310 -25.03 -18.72 27.90
C ASP A 310 -25.39 -19.39 26.58
N GLN A 311 -25.40 -18.59 25.48
CA GLN A 311 -25.71 -19.08 24.15
C GLN A 311 -24.49 -19.61 23.36
N LEU A 312 -23.28 -19.48 23.95
CA LEU A 312 -22.07 -19.93 23.30
C LEU A 312 -21.74 -21.36 23.69
N SER A 313 -21.37 -22.18 22.74
CA SER A 313 -20.90 -23.54 22.96
C SER A 313 -19.54 -23.54 23.65
N GLN A 314 -19.19 -24.65 24.28
CA GLN A 314 -17.85 -24.87 24.85
C GLN A 314 -16.77 -24.63 23.75
N GLY A 315 -15.76 -23.83 24.08
CA GLY A 315 -14.68 -23.51 23.11
C GLY A 315 -13.91 -22.26 23.43
N LEU A 316 -12.93 -21.94 22.58
CA LEU A 316 -12.14 -20.71 22.60
C LEU A 316 -12.85 -19.62 21.79
N TYR A 317 -12.95 -18.45 22.37
CA TYR A 317 -13.53 -17.27 21.72
C TYR A 317 -12.58 -16.08 21.80
N LEU A 318 -12.58 -15.28 20.74
CA LEU A 318 -11.98 -13.96 20.70
C LEU A 318 -13.08 -12.91 20.81
N PHE A 319 -12.80 -11.77 21.42
CA PHE A 319 -13.73 -10.66 21.41
C PHE A 319 -13.04 -9.33 21.07
N LYS A 320 -13.81 -8.44 20.47
CA LYS A 320 -13.44 -7.06 20.18
C LYS A 320 -14.43 -6.13 20.83
N LEU A 321 -13.96 -5.27 21.73
CA LEU A 321 -14.76 -4.22 22.37
C LEU A 321 -14.54 -2.93 21.57
N ILE A 322 -15.60 -2.37 21.00
CA ILE A 322 -15.57 -1.25 20.04
C ILE A 322 -16.10 0.00 20.72
N GLY A 323 -15.29 1.06 20.73
CA GLY A 323 -15.64 2.39 21.22
C GLY A 323 -15.83 3.40 20.09
N ASP A 324 -15.96 4.64 20.48
CA ASP A 324 -16.00 5.80 19.58
C ASP A 324 -14.63 6.07 18.94
N ASN A 325 -14.62 6.88 17.89
CA ASN A 325 -13.40 7.32 17.16
C ASN A 325 -12.49 6.16 16.73
N ASN A 326 -13.06 5.02 16.30
CA ASN A 326 -12.33 3.82 15.92
C ASN A 326 -11.43 3.26 17.03
N SER A 327 -11.72 3.58 18.30
CA SER A 327 -11.03 2.97 19.45
C SER A 327 -11.56 1.56 19.71
N PHE A 328 -10.69 0.61 20.05
CA PHE A 328 -11.12 -0.74 20.41
C PHE A 328 -10.07 -1.47 21.26
N GLY A 329 -10.52 -2.51 21.96
CA GLY A 329 -9.68 -3.45 22.68
C GLY A 329 -10.05 -4.89 22.32
N TYR A 330 -9.11 -5.80 22.48
CA TYR A 330 -9.28 -7.22 22.20
C TYR A 330 -9.03 -8.05 23.45
N GLY A 331 -9.65 -9.21 23.49
CA GLY A 331 -9.38 -10.22 24.49
C GLY A 331 -9.79 -11.61 24.02
N LYS A 332 -9.54 -12.60 24.85
CA LYS A 332 -9.94 -13.99 24.62
C LYS A 332 -10.49 -14.61 25.91
N PHE A 333 -11.40 -15.55 25.75
CA PHE A 333 -11.94 -16.33 26.88
C PHE A 333 -12.28 -17.75 26.42
N ILE A 334 -12.39 -18.65 27.37
CA ILE A 334 -12.77 -20.05 27.17
C ILE A 334 -14.12 -20.26 27.84
N VAL A 335 -15.08 -20.79 27.08
CA VAL A 335 -16.38 -21.25 27.59
C VAL A 335 -16.22 -22.71 28.02
N LYS A 336 -16.70 -23.04 29.28
CA LYS A 336 -16.75 -24.40 29.80
C LYS A 336 -18.05 -25.10 29.46
#